data_096349d0d4f83e4caacd29a4b06164d9
#
_entry.id   096349d0d4f83e4caacd29a4b06164d9
#
_cell.length_a   1.000
_cell.length_b   1.000
_cell.length_c   1.000
_cell.angle_alpha   90.00
_cell.angle_beta   90.00
_cell.angle_gamma   90.00
#
_symmetry.space_group_name_H-M   'P 1'
#
loop_
_entity.id
_entity.type
_entity.pdbx_description
1 polymer ?
#
loop_
_entity_poly.entity_id
_entity_poly.type
_entity_poly.pdbx_seq_one_letter_code
_entity_poly.pdbx_strand_id
1 'polypeptide(L)'
;MNPAEVDTALLIERTLQNSPAYRKIDDSLYVIKQGSAYVMISVVPWGDNRAMVRCTAQLVKGVDVDGPLAKQLLELNGHLRFGAFAVDAAEHTVLFTHTILGGTTLDPEELTATLRDVALIADEYDDKLMKKYGGQRMIDLLEEAAMERIMEKDPDSFEFDD
;
A
#
# COMPACT_ATOMS: atom_id res chain seq x y z
N MET A 1 12.16 -9.69 16.59
CA MET A 1 12.04 -10.35 15.26
C MET A 1 12.76 -11.69 15.30
N ASN A 2 12.15 -12.74 14.76
CA ASN A 2 12.82 -14.02 14.60
C ASN A 2 13.86 -13.97 13.46
N PRO A 3 14.78 -14.94 13.35
CA PRO A 3 15.81 -14.93 12.28
C PRO A 3 15.26 -14.86 10.86
N ALA A 4 14.12 -15.50 10.57
CA ALA A 4 13.50 -15.44 9.24
C ALA A 4 12.94 -14.03 8.93
N GLU A 5 12.42 -13.33 9.92
CA GLU A 5 12.00 -11.92 9.74
C GLU A 5 13.21 -11.02 9.45
N VAL A 6 14.32 -11.22 10.16
CA VAL A 6 15.56 -10.45 9.94
C VAL A 6 16.11 -10.69 8.53
N ASP A 7 16.21 -11.95 8.09
CA ASP A 7 16.67 -12.28 6.74
C ASP A 7 15.76 -11.68 5.65
N THR A 8 14.47 -11.72 5.86
CA THR A 8 13.46 -11.13 4.97
C THR A 8 13.62 -9.62 4.87
N ALA A 9 13.72 -8.94 6.00
CA ALA A 9 13.93 -7.49 6.06
C ALA A 9 15.21 -7.08 5.33
N LEU A 10 16.31 -7.78 5.56
CA LEU A 10 17.59 -7.53 4.87
C LEU A 10 17.48 -7.72 3.35
N LEU A 11 16.72 -8.69 2.89
CA LEU A 11 16.49 -8.89 1.46
C LEU A 11 15.68 -7.73 0.85
N ILE A 12 14.62 -7.29 1.53
CA ILE A 12 13.83 -6.14 1.10
C ILE A 12 14.72 -4.89 0.99
N GLU A 13 15.51 -4.61 2.01
CA GLU A 13 16.42 -3.45 2.03
C GLU A 13 17.43 -3.50 0.89
N ARG A 14 18.06 -4.64 0.65
CA ARG A 14 19.00 -4.82 -0.48
C ARG A 14 18.32 -4.65 -1.84
N THR A 15 17.11 -5.14 -1.98
CA THR A 15 16.35 -5.06 -3.23
C THR A 15 15.93 -3.62 -3.53
N LEU A 16 15.58 -2.83 -2.52
CA LEU A 16 15.00 -1.50 -2.66
C LEU A 16 15.98 -0.34 -2.42
N GLN A 17 17.20 -0.62 -1.95
CA GLN A 17 18.15 0.41 -1.50
C GLN A 17 18.44 1.54 -2.52
N ASN A 18 18.34 1.25 -3.83
CA ASN A 18 18.60 2.21 -4.90
C ASN A 18 17.31 2.84 -5.47
N SER A 19 16.14 2.49 -4.92
CA SER A 19 14.87 3.06 -5.35
C SER A 19 14.61 4.41 -4.67
N PRO A 20 14.40 5.51 -5.42
CA PRO A 20 14.06 6.80 -4.82
C PRO A 20 12.66 6.83 -4.20
N ALA A 21 11.81 5.87 -4.57
CA ALA A 21 10.43 5.75 -4.09
C ALA A 21 10.31 5.01 -2.75
N TYR A 22 11.39 4.41 -2.29
CA TYR A 22 11.43 3.58 -1.09
C TYR A 22 11.70 4.40 0.18
N ARG A 23 11.00 4.02 1.25
CA ARG A 23 11.26 4.51 2.61
C ARG A 23 11.16 3.37 3.61
N LYS A 24 12.12 3.28 4.50
CA LYS A 24 12.06 2.42 5.68
C LYS A 24 11.35 3.20 6.80
N ILE A 25 10.28 2.63 7.35
CA ILE A 25 9.51 3.22 8.45
C ILE A 25 10.01 2.71 9.79
N ASP A 26 10.17 1.39 9.91
CA ASP A 26 10.80 0.72 11.04
C ASP A 26 11.47 -0.59 10.59
N ASP A 27 11.91 -1.42 11.52
CA ASP A 27 12.65 -2.65 11.21
C ASP A 27 11.83 -3.71 10.47
N SER A 28 10.51 -3.61 10.45
CA SER A 28 9.60 -4.55 9.79
C SER A 28 8.62 -3.90 8.83
N LEU A 29 8.72 -2.59 8.61
CA LEU A 29 7.76 -1.83 7.80
C LEU A 29 8.45 -0.90 6.83
N TYR A 30 8.06 -1.00 5.58
CA TYR A 30 8.58 -0.20 4.47
C TYR A 30 7.43 0.34 3.63
N VAL A 31 7.69 1.40 2.88
CA VAL A 31 6.72 2.01 1.95
C VAL A 31 7.37 2.25 0.60
N ILE A 32 6.65 1.93 -0.46
CA ILE A 32 6.98 2.31 -1.83
C ILE A 32 5.89 3.26 -2.35
N LYS A 33 6.30 4.34 -2.98
CA LYS A 33 5.40 5.23 -3.73
C LYS A 33 5.48 4.90 -5.23
N GLN A 34 4.33 4.70 -5.86
CA GLN A 34 4.18 4.54 -7.31
C GLN A 34 3.04 5.44 -7.79
N GLY A 35 3.37 6.51 -8.54
CA GLY A 35 2.36 7.48 -8.97
C GLY A 35 1.57 8.06 -7.79
N SER A 36 0.27 7.86 -7.77
CA SER A 36 -0.63 8.26 -6.67
C SER A 36 -0.71 7.22 -5.54
N ALA A 37 -0.22 6.00 -5.75
CA ALA A 37 -0.36 4.90 -4.81
C ALA A 37 0.83 4.78 -3.85
N TYR A 38 0.54 4.29 -2.66
CA TYR A 38 1.50 3.93 -1.63
C TYR A 38 1.30 2.47 -1.23
N VAL A 39 2.36 1.68 -1.34
CA VAL A 39 2.34 0.27 -0.94
C VAL A 39 3.10 0.10 0.37
N MET A 40 2.41 -0.36 1.39
CA MET A 40 2.98 -0.77 2.66
C MET A 40 3.52 -2.18 2.52
N ILE A 41 4.76 -2.40 2.91
CA ILE A 41 5.43 -3.71 2.88
C ILE A 41 5.77 -4.07 4.31
N SER A 42 5.10 -5.08 4.84
CA SER A 42 5.30 -5.53 6.21
C SER A 42 5.97 -6.89 6.25
N VAL A 43 6.99 -7.04 7.11
CA VAL A 43 7.53 -8.34 7.46
C VAL A 43 6.78 -8.83 8.69
N VAL A 44 6.12 -9.96 8.57
CA VAL A 44 5.21 -10.49 9.60
C VAL A 44 5.63 -11.90 9.98
N PRO A 45 5.69 -12.25 11.28
CA PRO A 45 5.98 -13.60 11.70
C PRO A 45 4.87 -14.57 11.27
N TRP A 46 5.27 -15.78 10.89
CA TRP A 46 4.34 -16.85 10.56
C TRP A 46 4.80 -18.15 11.20
N GLY A 47 4.19 -18.51 12.32
CA GLY A 47 4.63 -19.66 13.11
C GLY A 47 6.05 -19.47 13.68
N ASP A 48 6.66 -20.58 14.09
CA ASP A 48 7.98 -20.58 14.68
C ASP A 48 9.07 -20.40 13.62
N ASN A 49 9.89 -19.36 13.77
CA ASN A 49 11.03 -19.06 12.90
C ASN A 49 10.70 -19.02 11.40
N ARG A 50 9.51 -18.46 11.06
CA ARG A 50 9.07 -18.21 9.69
C ARG A 50 8.60 -16.76 9.56
N ALA A 51 8.58 -16.27 8.34
CA ALA A 51 8.14 -14.91 8.03
C ALA A 51 7.33 -14.87 6.75
N MET A 52 6.50 -13.84 6.64
CA MET A 52 5.77 -13.46 5.43
C MET A 52 6.14 -12.03 5.07
N VAL A 53 6.08 -11.71 3.77
CA VAL A 53 6.05 -10.34 3.27
C VAL A 53 4.61 -10.03 2.86
N ARG A 54 4.01 -9.07 3.52
CA ARG A 54 2.66 -8.63 3.21
C ARG A 54 2.69 -7.24 2.59
N CYS A 55 2.19 -7.15 1.35
CA CYS A 55 2.04 -5.90 0.64
C CYS A 55 0.58 -5.45 0.72
N THR A 56 0.35 -4.22 1.12
CA THR A 56 -1.02 -3.66 1.19
C THR A 56 -1.02 -2.23 0.69
N ALA A 57 -1.92 -1.93 -0.24
CA ALA A 57 -2.19 -0.57 -0.69
C ALA A 57 -3.63 -0.20 -0.39
N GLN A 58 -3.83 0.95 0.24
CA GLN A 58 -5.15 1.57 0.35
C GLN A 58 -5.42 2.32 -0.95
N LEU A 59 -6.47 1.94 -1.66
CA LEU A 59 -6.77 2.50 -2.97
C LEU A 59 -7.69 3.72 -2.87
N VAL A 60 -8.88 3.52 -2.30
CA VAL A 60 -9.84 4.62 -2.05
C VAL A 60 -10.52 4.42 -0.70
N LYS A 61 -10.75 5.52 -0.02
CA LYS A 61 -11.49 5.58 1.25
C LYS A 61 -12.70 6.49 1.12
N GLY A 62 -13.77 6.17 1.85
CA GLY A 62 -15.00 6.95 1.81
C GLY A 62 -15.92 6.54 0.65
N VAL A 63 -15.90 5.26 0.28
CA VAL A 63 -16.75 4.69 -0.77
C VAL A 63 -17.78 3.72 -0.19
N ASP A 64 -18.89 3.54 -0.91
CA ASP A 64 -19.83 2.46 -0.63
C ASP A 64 -19.23 1.15 -1.15
N VAL A 65 -18.83 0.28 -0.23
CA VAL A 65 -18.17 -1.01 -0.53
C VAL A 65 -19.17 -2.14 -0.80
N ASP A 66 -20.47 -1.85 -0.87
CA ASP A 66 -21.51 -2.81 -1.15
C ASP A 66 -21.82 -2.92 -2.65
N GLY A 67 -22.63 -3.92 -3.02
CA GLY A 67 -23.26 -4.06 -4.32
C GLY A 67 -22.34 -4.02 -5.53
N PRO A 68 -22.50 -3.02 -6.43
CA PRO A 68 -21.79 -3.00 -7.72
C PRO A 68 -20.28 -2.95 -7.60
N LEU A 69 -19.74 -2.20 -6.62
CA LEU A 69 -18.29 -2.12 -6.38
C LEU A 69 -17.74 -3.48 -5.95
N ALA A 70 -18.33 -4.11 -4.97
CA ALA A 70 -17.89 -5.42 -4.48
C ALA A 70 -17.91 -6.48 -5.59
N LYS A 71 -18.95 -6.49 -6.41
CA LYS A 71 -19.05 -7.39 -7.57
C LYS A 71 -17.93 -7.15 -8.58
N GLN A 72 -17.67 -5.90 -8.92
CA GLN A 72 -16.59 -5.55 -9.84
C GLN A 72 -15.22 -5.99 -9.31
N LEU A 73 -14.95 -5.78 -8.03
CA LEU A 73 -13.68 -6.20 -7.41
C LEU A 73 -13.49 -7.71 -7.45
N LEU A 74 -14.54 -8.48 -7.19
CA LEU A 74 -14.51 -9.95 -7.29
C LEU A 74 -14.26 -10.43 -8.73
N GLU A 75 -14.87 -9.80 -9.71
CA GLU A 75 -14.62 -10.10 -11.12
C GLU A 75 -13.18 -9.78 -11.52
N LEU A 76 -12.65 -8.64 -11.10
CA LEU A 76 -11.26 -8.24 -11.36
C LEU A 76 -10.26 -9.23 -10.73
N ASN A 77 -10.54 -9.73 -9.53
CA ASN A 77 -9.67 -10.70 -8.86
C ASN A 77 -9.44 -11.98 -9.69
N GLY A 78 -10.40 -12.35 -10.52
CA GLY A 78 -10.28 -13.51 -11.41
C GLY A 78 -9.25 -13.34 -12.54
N HIS A 79 -8.81 -12.11 -12.81
CA HIS A 79 -7.89 -11.79 -13.90
C HIS A 79 -6.49 -11.38 -13.42
N LEU A 80 -6.27 -11.27 -12.12
CA LEU A 80 -4.99 -10.85 -11.55
C LEU A 80 -3.99 -12.01 -11.48
N ARG A 81 -2.72 -11.69 -11.73
CA ARG A 81 -1.60 -12.62 -11.52
C ARG A 81 -1.12 -12.63 -10.08
N PHE A 82 -1.08 -11.46 -9.47
CA PHE A 82 -0.63 -11.24 -8.10
C PHE A 82 -1.68 -10.48 -7.33
N GLY A 83 -1.89 -10.88 -6.08
CA GLY A 83 -2.73 -10.16 -5.15
C GLY A 83 -4.22 -10.25 -5.41
N ALA A 84 -4.95 -9.51 -4.61
CA ALA A 84 -6.40 -9.41 -4.68
C ALA A 84 -6.89 -8.08 -4.15
N PHE A 85 -7.98 -7.60 -4.71
CA PHE A 85 -8.77 -6.52 -4.11
C PHE A 85 -9.51 -7.05 -2.89
N ALA A 86 -9.57 -6.21 -1.87
CA ALA A 86 -10.29 -6.47 -0.64
C ALA A 86 -11.01 -5.21 -0.18
N VAL A 87 -11.98 -5.36 0.70
CA VAL A 87 -12.69 -4.24 1.30
C VAL A 87 -12.59 -4.29 2.81
N ASP A 88 -12.45 -3.12 3.42
CA ASP A 88 -12.68 -2.90 4.83
C ASP A 88 -14.01 -2.16 4.96
N ALA A 89 -15.06 -2.90 5.32
CA ALA A 89 -16.43 -2.34 5.38
C ALA A 89 -16.59 -1.32 6.52
N ALA A 90 -15.89 -1.51 7.64
CA ALA A 90 -15.94 -0.59 8.78
C ALA A 90 -15.31 0.77 8.42
N GLU A 91 -14.26 0.78 7.64
CA GLU A 91 -13.54 1.99 7.22
C GLU A 91 -13.98 2.51 5.84
N HIS A 92 -14.96 1.89 5.19
CA HIS A 92 -15.41 2.26 3.83
C HIS A 92 -14.25 2.36 2.84
N THR A 93 -13.36 1.37 2.86
CA THR A 93 -12.08 1.41 2.15
C THR A 93 -11.92 0.22 1.24
N VAL A 94 -11.37 0.47 0.04
CA VAL A 94 -10.90 -0.56 -0.89
C VAL A 94 -9.39 -0.70 -0.74
N LEU A 95 -8.95 -1.93 -0.59
CA LEU A 95 -7.55 -2.32 -0.47
C LEU A 95 -7.11 -3.19 -1.65
N PHE A 96 -5.83 -3.17 -1.93
CA PHE A 96 -5.16 -4.20 -2.72
C PHE A 96 -4.10 -4.87 -1.86
N THR A 97 -4.08 -6.19 -1.81
CA THR A 97 -3.20 -6.93 -0.91
C THR A 97 -2.59 -8.16 -1.58
N HIS A 98 -1.35 -8.46 -1.23
CA HIS A 98 -0.66 -9.68 -1.63
C HIS A 98 0.30 -10.11 -0.53
N THR A 99 0.41 -11.42 -0.31
CA THR A 99 1.30 -11.98 0.70
C THR A 99 2.13 -13.10 0.08
N ILE A 100 3.44 -13.07 0.31
CA ILE A 100 4.37 -14.12 -0.09
C ILE A 100 5.16 -14.63 1.11
N LEU A 101 5.69 -15.84 1.02
CA LEU A 101 6.56 -16.36 2.05
C LEU A 101 7.90 -15.64 2.05
N GLY A 102 8.42 -15.34 3.23
CA GLY A 102 9.74 -14.78 3.46
C GLY A 102 10.75 -15.85 3.89
N GLY A 103 11.85 -15.38 4.47
CA GLY A 103 12.93 -16.21 4.94
C GLY A 103 13.98 -16.48 3.86
N THR A 104 14.83 -17.47 4.11
CA THR A 104 15.98 -17.79 3.24
C THR A 104 15.60 -18.36 1.88
N THR A 105 14.36 -18.82 1.73
CA THR A 105 13.85 -19.38 0.45
C THR A 105 13.21 -18.33 -0.46
N LEU A 106 13.06 -17.11 0.02
CA LEU A 106 12.51 -16.02 -0.80
C LEU A 106 13.52 -15.64 -1.89
N ASP A 107 13.08 -15.79 -3.13
CA ASP A 107 13.86 -15.40 -4.31
C ASP A 107 13.81 -13.87 -4.52
N PRO A 108 14.96 -13.20 -4.75
CA PRO A 108 14.99 -11.76 -5.01
C PRO A 108 14.17 -11.33 -6.24
N GLU A 109 14.11 -12.17 -7.28
CA GLU A 109 13.32 -11.90 -8.47
C GLU A 109 11.81 -11.98 -8.18
N GLU A 110 11.38 -12.95 -7.40
CA GLU A 110 9.99 -13.07 -6.93
C GLU A 110 9.58 -11.83 -6.12
N LEU A 111 10.42 -11.40 -5.20
CA LEU A 111 10.17 -10.19 -4.40
C LEU A 111 10.03 -8.96 -5.30
N THR A 112 10.97 -8.75 -6.21
CA THR A 112 10.96 -7.60 -7.13
C THR A 112 9.73 -7.61 -8.04
N ALA A 113 9.39 -8.75 -8.62
CA ALA A 113 8.21 -8.90 -9.48
C ALA A 113 6.91 -8.63 -8.71
N THR A 114 6.80 -9.17 -7.50
CA THR A 114 5.65 -8.95 -6.63
C THR A 114 5.48 -7.48 -6.28
N LEU A 115 6.52 -6.82 -5.82
CA LEU A 115 6.47 -5.40 -5.43
C LEU A 115 6.12 -4.51 -6.62
N ARG A 116 6.69 -4.78 -7.79
CA ARG A 116 6.38 -4.05 -9.03
C ARG A 116 4.92 -4.21 -9.43
N ASP A 117 4.42 -5.44 -9.49
CA ASP A 117 3.04 -5.71 -9.92
C ASP A 117 2.03 -5.09 -8.95
N VAL A 118 2.23 -5.24 -7.65
CA VAL A 118 1.36 -4.63 -6.64
C VAL A 118 1.35 -3.10 -6.77
N ALA A 119 2.51 -2.48 -6.93
CA ALA A 119 2.62 -1.03 -7.04
C ALA A 119 1.93 -0.50 -8.31
N LEU A 120 2.13 -1.16 -9.45
CA LEU A 120 1.51 -0.76 -10.72
C LEU A 120 -0.01 -0.94 -10.70
N ILE A 121 -0.51 -2.04 -10.16
CA ILE A 121 -1.95 -2.29 -10.03
C ILE A 121 -2.57 -1.28 -9.07
N ALA A 122 -1.94 -1.00 -7.95
CA ALA A 122 -2.42 -0.02 -6.99
C ALA A 122 -2.55 1.38 -7.61
N ASP A 123 -1.53 1.82 -8.35
CA ASP A 123 -1.54 3.13 -9.03
C ASP A 123 -2.61 3.20 -10.14
N GLU A 124 -2.80 2.14 -10.89
CA GLU A 124 -3.82 2.09 -11.94
C GLU A 124 -5.23 2.14 -11.35
N TYR A 125 -5.50 1.34 -10.34
CA TYR A 125 -6.86 1.16 -9.83
C TYR A 125 -7.28 2.17 -8.78
N ASP A 126 -6.39 2.82 -8.05
CA ASP A 126 -6.80 3.91 -7.18
C ASP A 126 -7.46 5.05 -7.99
N ASP A 127 -6.89 5.40 -9.13
CA ASP A 127 -7.47 6.39 -10.05
C ASP A 127 -8.79 5.94 -10.67
N LYS A 128 -8.83 4.71 -11.17
CA LYS A 128 -10.04 4.17 -11.81
C LYS A 128 -11.21 4.04 -10.84
N LEU A 129 -10.96 3.58 -9.63
CA LEU A 129 -11.99 3.44 -8.60
C LEU A 129 -12.47 4.80 -8.11
N MET A 130 -11.57 5.75 -7.90
CA MET A 130 -11.93 7.11 -7.50
C MET A 130 -12.83 7.78 -8.55
N LYS A 131 -12.50 7.65 -9.84
CA LYS A 131 -13.29 8.22 -10.93
C LYS A 131 -14.69 7.62 -11.02
N LYS A 132 -14.83 6.32 -10.76
CA LYS A 132 -16.10 5.60 -10.91
C LYS A 132 -16.98 5.67 -9.66
N TYR A 133 -16.39 5.57 -8.48
CA TYR A 133 -17.09 5.41 -7.21
C TYR A 133 -16.90 6.58 -6.23
N GLY A 134 -16.01 7.51 -6.53
CA GLY A 134 -15.65 8.61 -5.64
C GLY A 134 -14.64 8.19 -4.57
N GLY A 135 -14.69 8.87 -3.44
CA GLY A 135 -13.74 8.66 -2.36
C GLY A 135 -12.40 9.35 -2.57
N GLN A 136 -11.47 9.11 -1.66
CA GLN A 136 -10.14 9.69 -1.66
C GLN A 136 -9.07 8.61 -1.78
N ARG A 137 -8.08 8.84 -2.65
CA ARG A 137 -6.86 8.01 -2.73
C ARG A 137 -5.96 8.32 -1.54
N MET A 138 -4.96 7.47 -1.30
CA MET A 138 -3.98 7.73 -0.22
C MET A 138 -3.26 9.07 -0.39
N ILE A 139 -2.89 9.45 -1.62
CA ILE A 139 -2.24 10.73 -1.89
C ILE A 139 -3.14 11.91 -1.51
N ASP A 140 -4.44 11.85 -1.77
CA ASP A 140 -5.41 12.88 -1.41
C ASP A 140 -5.51 13.05 0.11
N LEU A 141 -5.54 11.94 0.83
CA LEU A 141 -5.57 11.92 2.30
C LEU A 141 -4.29 12.49 2.92
N LEU A 142 -3.14 12.18 2.35
CA LEU A 142 -1.85 12.70 2.80
C LEU A 142 -1.70 14.19 2.53
N GLU A 143 -2.17 14.69 1.39
CA GLU A 143 -2.19 16.10 1.06
C GLU A 143 -3.11 16.89 2.00
N GLU A 144 -4.31 16.36 2.29
CA GLU A 144 -5.24 16.94 3.26
C GLU A 144 -4.62 17.02 4.66
N ALA A 145 -4.00 15.92 5.13
CA ALA A 145 -3.32 15.90 6.42
C ALA A 145 -2.14 16.89 6.49
N ALA A 146 -1.39 17.04 5.41
CA ALA A 146 -0.30 18.02 5.31
C ALA A 146 -0.81 19.46 5.38
N MET A 147 -1.91 19.78 4.70
CA MET A 147 -2.56 21.09 4.75
C MET A 147 -3.09 21.42 6.14
N GLU A 148 -3.74 20.46 6.82
CA GLU A 148 -4.22 20.64 8.19
C GLU A 148 -3.08 20.97 9.15
N ARG A 149 -1.94 20.28 9.06
CA ARG A 149 -0.75 20.57 9.87
C ARG A 149 -0.17 21.94 9.63
N ILE A 150 -0.14 22.42 8.39
CA ILE A 150 0.34 23.76 8.04
C ILE A 150 -0.60 24.81 8.64
N MET A 151 -1.91 24.63 8.52
CA MET A 151 -2.91 25.56 9.07
C MET A 151 -2.90 25.60 10.59
N GLU A 152 -2.66 24.48 11.26
CA GLU A 152 -2.52 24.44 12.74
C GLU A 152 -1.27 25.18 13.25
N LYS A 153 -0.17 25.12 12.49
CA LYS A 153 1.10 25.76 12.88
C LYS A 153 1.13 27.26 12.66
N ASP A 154 0.46 27.73 11.62
CA ASP A 154 0.44 29.16 11.24
C ASP A 154 -0.91 29.50 10.62
N PRO A 155 -1.96 29.68 11.48
CA PRO A 155 -3.32 29.97 11.00
C PRO A 155 -3.42 31.27 10.18
N ASP A 156 -2.56 32.25 10.46
CA ASP A 156 -2.59 33.58 9.85
C ASP A 156 -1.83 33.64 8.51
N SER A 157 -1.06 32.62 8.18
CA SER A 157 -0.24 32.59 6.94
C SER A 157 -1.05 32.50 5.64
N PHE A 158 -2.35 32.26 5.73
CA PHE A 158 -3.27 32.11 4.61
C PHE A 158 -4.28 33.28 4.47
N GLU A 159 -4.16 34.31 5.30
CA GLU A 159 -4.96 35.52 5.08
C GLU A 159 -4.37 36.29 3.90
N PHE A 160 -5.17 36.44 2.84
CA PHE A 160 -4.86 37.36 1.77
C PHE A 160 -5.26 38.77 2.25
N ASP A 161 -4.32 39.71 2.28
CA ASP A 161 -4.64 41.10 2.50
C ASP A 161 -5.57 41.56 1.37
N ASP A 162 -6.74 42.09 1.73
CA ASP A 162 -7.72 42.69 0.80
C ASP A 162 -7.19 43.98 0.18
#